data_9e419e116179852b593d086dfd422604
#
_entry.id   9e419e116179852b593d086dfd422604
#
_cell.length_a   1.000
_cell.length_b   1.000
_cell.length_c   1.000
_cell.angle_alpha   90.00
_cell.angle_beta   90.00
_cell.angle_gamma   90.00
#
_symmetry.space_group_name_H-M   'P 1'
#
loop_
_entity.id
_entity.type
_entity.pdbx_description
1 polymer ?
#
loop_
_entity_poly.entity_id
_entity_poly.type
_entity_poly.pdbx_seq_one_letter_code
_entity_poly.pdbx_strand_id
1 'polypeptide(L)'
;MKNAPIRVILDCDTANEIDDQFAIAYALGSPSLDVRGVISVQNTLIHGVGSVERYQEEAERVVALCGKEADVPCLRGAIGPMETRASPVSSEGLDFLIAEAKREPLTIIATGPITDVASLLLVAPEVRENLRVVWLGGFPDVATYTRWRLGELNGRADIAAWRVLFDQPVPLLQLPGWPGVAKLVVEYGPYIEELRAMGRPIAAYLAALCTVWQEQRAALGYGPQ
;
A
#
# COMPACT_ATOMS: atom_id res chain seq x y z
N MET A 1 26.72 -15.33 3.70
CA MET A 1 26.43 -14.16 4.56
C MET A 1 24.95 -13.82 4.34
N LYS A 2 24.14 -13.74 5.39
CA LYS A 2 22.76 -13.23 5.25
C LYS A 2 22.87 -11.73 5.00
N ASN A 3 22.24 -11.26 3.94
CA ASN A 3 22.15 -9.80 3.71
C ASN A 3 21.38 -9.16 4.87
N ALA A 4 21.72 -7.92 5.23
CA ALA A 4 20.94 -7.16 6.18
C ALA A 4 19.49 -6.99 5.66
N PRO A 5 18.48 -6.97 6.54
CA PRO A 5 17.11 -6.72 6.13
C PRO A 5 16.98 -5.39 5.41
N ILE A 6 16.10 -5.35 4.41
CA ILE A 6 15.83 -4.13 3.63
C ILE A 6 14.91 -3.24 4.46
N ARG A 7 15.33 -1.99 4.70
CA ARG A 7 14.47 -0.99 5.36
C ARG A 7 13.31 -0.62 4.45
N VAL A 8 12.09 -0.78 4.96
CA VAL A 8 10.88 -0.50 4.19
C VAL A 8 9.88 0.35 4.99
N ILE A 9 9.14 1.18 4.29
CA ILE A 9 7.88 1.78 4.76
C ILE A 9 6.78 1.31 3.82
N LEU A 10 5.65 0.95 4.40
CA LEU A 10 4.43 0.60 3.67
C LEU A 10 3.55 1.84 3.58
N ASP A 11 3.06 2.17 2.38
CA ASP A 11 2.17 3.30 2.11
C ASP A 11 0.88 2.74 1.47
N CYS A 12 -0.18 2.63 2.28
CA CYS A 12 -1.33 1.77 2.03
C CYS A 12 -2.65 2.52 2.18
N ASP A 13 -3.69 2.14 1.44
CA ASP A 13 -5.08 2.54 1.69
C ASP A 13 -5.88 1.40 2.34
N THR A 14 -5.31 0.88 3.44
CA THR A 14 -5.73 -0.31 4.19
C THR A 14 -7.22 -0.28 4.54
N ALA A 15 -7.97 -1.33 4.16
CA ALA A 15 -9.45 -1.41 4.23
C ALA A 15 -10.19 -0.70 3.06
N ASN A 16 -9.51 -0.32 2.01
CA ASN A 16 -10.14 -0.08 0.71
C ASN A 16 -10.60 -1.42 0.10
N GLU A 17 -9.66 -2.33 -0.09
CA GLU A 17 -9.85 -3.76 -0.36
C GLU A 17 -9.21 -4.57 0.78
N ILE A 18 -8.84 -5.84 0.58
CA ILE A 18 -8.29 -6.67 1.67
C ILE A 18 -6.80 -7.00 1.50
N ASP A 19 -6.20 -6.61 0.40
CA ASP A 19 -4.83 -6.94 0.02
C ASP A 19 -3.78 -6.24 0.90
N ASP A 20 -4.03 -5.00 1.32
CA ASP A 20 -3.14 -4.25 2.20
C ASP A 20 -2.91 -4.93 3.54
N GLN A 21 -3.95 -5.51 4.16
CA GLN A 21 -3.82 -6.23 5.41
C GLN A 21 -2.88 -7.45 5.26
N PHE A 22 -2.96 -8.13 4.12
CA PHE A 22 -2.04 -9.22 3.80
C PHE A 22 -0.62 -8.70 3.55
N ALA A 23 -0.47 -7.58 2.82
CA ALA A 23 0.82 -6.98 2.55
C ALA A 23 1.54 -6.54 3.84
N ILE A 24 0.81 -5.88 4.75
CA ILE A 24 1.34 -5.45 6.06
C ILE A 24 1.75 -6.68 6.88
N ALA A 25 0.86 -7.68 7.02
CA ALA A 25 1.13 -8.88 7.80
C ALA A 25 2.33 -9.67 7.24
N TYR A 26 2.42 -9.80 5.91
CA TYR A 26 3.54 -10.45 5.24
C TYR A 26 4.86 -9.70 5.48
N ALA A 27 4.86 -8.38 5.31
CA ALA A 27 6.05 -7.57 5.53
C ALA A 27 6.56 -7.67 6.97
N LEU A 28 5.65 -7.57 7.95
CA LEU A 28 5.98 -7.68 9.38
C LEU A 28 6.46 -9.08 9.79
N GLY A 29 6.03 -10.12 9.07
CA GLY A 29 6.47 -11.50 9.27
C GLY A 29 7.77 -11.86 8.54
N SER A 30 8.23 -11.04 7.60
CA SER A 30 9.38 -11.34 6.76
C SER A 30 10.71 -11.01 7.44
N PRO A 31 11.62 -11.98 7.62
CA PRO A 31 12.93 -11.71 8.20
C PRO A 31 13.87 -10.94 7.26
N SER A 32 13.48 -10.73 6.02
CA SER A 32 14.24 -9.99 5.00
C SER A 32 13.88 -8.50 4.95
N LEU A 33 12.85 -8.08 5.69
CA LEU A 33 12.37 -6.71 5.73
C LEU A 33 12.50 -6.13 7.15
N ASP A 34 12.98 -4.89 7.22
CA ASP A 34 12.96 -4.05 8.42
C ASP A 34 11.87 -2.98 8.21
N VAL A 35 10.67 -3.27 8.70
CA VAL A 35 9.51 -2.39 8.54
C VAL A 35 9.63 -1.23 9.53
N ARG A 36 9.84 -0.03 9.01
CA ARG A 36 10.04 1.21 9.77
C ARG A 36 8.75 1.89 10.18
N GLY A 37 7.68 1.67 9.42
CA GLY A 37 6.36 2.22 9.66
C GLY A 37 5.35 1.84 8.59
N VAL A 38 4.09 2.12 8.89
CA VAL A 38 2.96 2.02 7.95
C VAL A 38 2.33 3.40 7.84
N ILE A 39 2.11 3.89 6.62
CA ILE A 39 1.46 5.16 6.33
C ILE A 39 0.11 4.86 5.70
N SER A 40 -0.91 5.56 6.16
CA SER A 40 -2.27 5.42 5.64
C SER A 40 -2.58 6.57 4.70
N VAL A 41 -2.51 6.31 3.39
CA VAL A 41 -2.78 7.30 2.34
C VAL A 41 -4.27 7.34 2.00
N GLN A 42 -4.74 8.50 1.54
CA GLN A 42 -6.12 8.72 1.10
C GLN A 42 -6.54 7.81 -0.08
N ASN A 43 -7.81 7.42 -0.13
CA ASN A 43 -8.47 7.01 -1.36
C ASN A 43 -9.87 7.66 -1.44
N THR A 44 -9.88 8.95 -1.70
CA THR A 44 -11.11 9.75 -1.75
C THR A 44 -11.99 9.37 -2.94
N LEU A 45 -11.44 8.72 -3.95
CA LEU A 45 -12.20 8.21 -5.10
C LEU A 45 -13.22 7.13 -4.68
N ILE A 46 -12.87 6.31 -3.70
CA ILE A 46 -13.69 5.16 -3.26
C ILE A 46 -14.47 5.49 -1.98
N HIS A 47 -13.80 6.02 -0.95
CA HIS A 47 -14.39 6.21 0.37
C HIS A 47 -14.61 7.69 0.75
N GLY A 48 -14.32 8.62 -0.16
CA GLY A 48 -14.53 10.05 0.09
C GLY A 48 -13.54 10.65 1.08
N VAL A 49 -13.88 11.87 1.52
CA VAL A 49 -13.13 12.60 2.55
C VAL A 49 -13.26 11.85 3.88
N GLY A 50 -12.16 11.72 4.64
CA GLY A 50 -12.11 10.96 5.90
C GLY A 50 -11.69 9.49 5.70
N SER A 51 -11.33 9.08 4.49
CA SER A 51 -10.84 7.72 4.23
C SER A 51 -9.59 7.36 5.03
N VAL A 52 -8.71 8.32 5.26
CA VAL A 52 -7.43 8.13 5.97
C VAL A 52 -7.64 7.66 7.42
N GLU A 53 -8.63 8.21 8.13
CA GLU A 53 -8.93 7.82 9.51
C GLU A 53 -9.30 6.33 9.59
N ARG A 54 -10.16 5.87 8.69
CA ARG A 54 -10.55 4.46 8.60
C ARG A 54 -9.35 3.57 8.27
N TYR A 55 -8.50 4.00 7.36
CA TYR A 55 -7.32 3.24 6.93
C TYR A 55 -6.28 3.17 8.04
N GLN A 56 -6.11 4.26 8.79
CA GLN A 56 -5.25 4.32 9.96
C GLN A 56 -5.68 3.33 11.04
N GLU A 57 -6.97 3.35 11.43
CA GLU A 57 -7.52 2.43 12.42
C GLU A 57 -7.32 0.96 12.03
N GLU A 58 -7.45 0.65 10.74
CA GLU A 58 -7.25 -0.71 10.25
C GLU A 58 -5.77 -1.10 10.20
N ALA A 59 -4.88 -0.21 9.77
CA ALA A 59 -3.44 -0.44 9.80
C ALA A 59 -2.94 -0.71 11.22
N GLU A 60 -3.36 0.12 12.19
CA GLU A 60 -3.06 -0.07 13.61
C GLU A 60 -3.54 -1.42 14.12
N ARG A 61 -4.76 -1.83 13.75
CA ARG A 61 -5.31 -3.14 14.11
C ARG A 61 -4.45 -4.28 13.56
N VAL A 62 -4.06 -4.23 12.29
CA VAL A 62 -3.22 -5.27 11.66
C VAL A 62 -1.86 -5.34 12.33
N VAL A 63 -1.21 -4.20 12.58
CA VAL A 63 0.09 -4.12 13.25
C VAL A 63 0.00 -4.69 14.67
N ALA A 64 -1.04 -4.37 15.44
CA ALA A 64 -1.27 -4.90 16.78
C ALA A 64 -1.52 -6.43 16.76
N LEU A 65 -2.32 -6.94 15.80
CA LEU A 65 -2.54 -8.39 15.65
C LEU A 65 -1.26 -9.14 15.26
N CYS A 66 -0.28 -8.45 14.66
CA CYS A 66 1.06 -8.99 14.44
C CYS A 66 1.98 -8.90 15.67
N GLY A 67 1.54 -8.23 16.76
CA GLY A 67 2.34 -7.99 17.97
C GLY A 67 3.50 -7.03 17.72
N LYS A 68 3.29 -5.99 16.90
CA LYS A 68 4.32 -5.04 16.45
C LYS A 68 3.98 -3.58 16.78
N GLU A 69 2.93 -3.33 17.51
CA GLU A 69 2.43 -2.00 17.85
C GLU A 69 3.43 -1.13 18.63
N ALA A 70 4.36 -1.75 19.36
CA ALA A 70 5.40 -1.03 20.10
C ALA A 70 6.60 -0.64 19.22
N ASP A 71 6.79 -1.34 18.11
CA ASP A 71 8.00 -1.22 17.27
C ASP A 71 7.74 -0.48 15.96
N VAL A 72 6.51 -0.57 15.42
CA VAL A 72 6.15 -0.10 14.09
C VAL A 72 5.04 0.93 14.18
N PRO A 73 5.37 2.23 14.03
CA PRO A 73 4.38 3.29 14.05
C PRO A 73 3.46 3.22 12.83
N CYS A 74 2.19 3.51 13.05
CA CYS A 74 1.21 3.79 12.01
C CYS A 74 0.94 5.30 11.97
N LEU A 75 1.01 5.91 10.80
CA LEU A 75 0.99 7.36 10.63
C LEU A 75 -0.03 7.74 9.56
N ARG A 76 -0.67 8.89 9.76
CA ARG A 76 -1.57 9.43 8.74
C ARG A 76 -0.76 10.04 7.61
N GLY A 77 -1.05 9.61 6.40
CA GLY A 77 -0.55 10.18 5.16
C GLY A 77 -1.44 11.32 4.65
N ALA A 78 -1.35 11.55 3.35
CA ALA A 78 -2.13 12.56 2.65
C ALA A 78 -3.65 12.32 2.83
N ILE A 79 -4.39 13.36 3.20
CA ILE A 79 -5.84 13.30 3.45
C ILE A 79 -6.68 13.46 2.17
N GLY A 80 -6.05 13.81 1.06
CA GLY A 80 -6.68 14.02 -0.24
C GLY A 80 -5.64 13.99 -1.36
N PRO A 81 -6.08 13.93 -2.63
CA PRO A 81 -5.19 13.94 -3.77
C PRO A 81 -4.52 15.32 -3.96
N MET A 82 -3.42 15.33 -4.68
CA MET A 82 -2.79 16.57 -5.12
C MET A 82 -3.72 17.34 -6.07
N GLU A 83 -3.90 18.64 -5.84
CA GLU A 83 -4.69 19.49 -6.72
C GLU A 83 -4.01 19.67 -8.09
N THR A 84 -2.70 19.78 -8.08
CA THR A 84 -1.85 19.91 -9.27
C THR A 84 -0.54 19.15 -9.06
N ARG A 85 0.24 18.97 -10.14
CA ARG A 85 1.59 18.36 -10.05
C ARG A 85 2.61 19.20 -9.24
N ALA A 86 2.25 20.39 -8.83
CA ALA A 86 3.11 21.28 -8.04
C ALA A 86 2.57 21.53 -6.61
N SER A 87 1.50 20.80 -6.22
CA SER A 87 0.82 21.00 -4.94
C SER A 87 1.00 19.78 -4.03
N PRO A 88 2.18 19.59 -3.39
CA PRO A 88 2.38 18.48 -2.46
C PRO A 88 1.40 18.57 -1.28
N VAL A 89 0.98 17.43 -0.78
CA VAL A 89 0.10 17.32 0.38
C VAL A 89 0.93 17.05 1.61
N SER A 90 0.85 17.96 2.61
CA SER A 90 1.54 17.77 3.89
C SER A 90 0.80 16.79 4.76
N SER A 91 1.54 15.94 5.46
CA SER A 91 1.02 14.94 6.40
C SER A 91 2.08 14.54 7.42
N GLU A 92 1.65 13.93 8.52
CA GLU A 92 2.55 13.30 9.49
C GLU A 92 3.40 12.20 8.84
N GLY A 93 2.78 11.41 7.95
CA GLY A 93 3.45 10.37 7.18
C GLY A 93 4.52 10.93 6.25
N LEU A 94 4.27 12.07 5.61
CA LEU A 94 5.26 12.74 4.77
C LEU A 94 6.50 13.18 5.58
N ASP A 95 6.30 13.78 6.75
CA ASP A 95 7.39 14.20 7.61
C ASP A 95 8.23 12.99 8.07
N PHE A 96 7.58 11.88 8.38
CA PHE A 96 8.23 10.62 8.73
C PHE A 96 9.01 10.02 7.56
N LEU A 97 8.45 10.02 6.34
CA LEU A 97 9.14 9.57 5.12
C LEU A 97 10.43 10.37 4.90
N ILE A 98 10.36 11.69 5.02
CA ILE A 98 11.53 12.57 4.88
C ILE A 98 12.59 12.22 5.91
N ALA A 99 12.20 12.06 7.17
CA ALA A 99 13.12 11.74 8.25
C ALA A 99 13.83 10.39 8.04
N GLU A 100 13.08 9.34 7.69
CA GLU A 100 13.63 8.00 7.48
C GLU A 100 14.50 7.91 6.22
N ALA A 101 14.14 8.62 5.13
CA ALA A 101 14.92 8.68 3.90
C ALA A 101 16.24 9.46 4.07
N LYS A 102 16.28 10.45 4.96
CA LYS A 102 17.52 11.18 5.30
C LYS A 102 18.50 10.35 6.13
N ARG A 103 18.05 9.34 6.83
CA ARG A 103 18.89 8.51 7.71
C ARG A 103 19.72 7.49 6.94
N GLU A 104 19.06 6.69 6.11
CA GLU A 104 19.67 5.56 5.39
C GLU A 104 18.82 5.19 4.17
N PRO A 105 19.33 4.39 3.22
CA PRO A 105 18.54 3.90 2.09
C PRO A 105 17.21 3.29 2.52
N LEU A 106 16.14 3.68 1.84
CA LEU A 106 14.76 3.33 2.15
C LEU A 106 14.05 2.83 0.90
N THR A 107 13.31 1.73 1.04
CA THR A 107 12.35 1.29 0.03
C THR A 107 10.94 1.63 0.50
N ILE A 108 10.18 2.36 -0.31
CA ILE A 108 8.76 2.60 -0.08
C ILE A 108 7.97 1.59 -0.89
N ILE A 109 7.14 0.80 -0.22
CA ILE A 109 6.21 -0.15 -0.84
C ILE A 109 4.83 0.48 -0.76
N ALA A 110 4.38 1.06 -1.87
CA ALA A 110 3.08 1.72 -1.96
C ALA A 110 2.06 0.78 -2.62
N THR A 111 1.01 0.46 -1.90
CA THR A 111 -0.11 -0.37 -2.36
C THR A 111 -1.40 0.45 -2.55
N GLY A 112 -1.39 1.71 -2.10
CA GLY A 112 -2.44 2.71 -2.31
C GLY A 112 -2.10 3.77 -3.37
N PRO A 113 -2.88 4.87 -3.42
CA PRO A 113 -2.57 6.05 -4.21
C PRO A 113 -1.20 6.63 -3.86
N ILE A 114 -0.45 7.10 -4.84
CA ILE A 114 0.96 7.47 -4.69
C ILE A 114 1.18 8.91 -4.18
N THR A 115 0.20 9.49 -3.51
CA THR A 115 0.17 10.90 -3.09
C THR A 115 1.32 11.26 -2.15
N ASP A 116 1.60 10.43 -1.13
CA ASP A 116 2.66 10.71 -0.15
C ASP A 116 4.04 10.62 -0.78
N VAL A 117 4.28 9.61 -1.62
CA VAL A 117 5.55 9.47 -2.35
C VAL A 117 5.77 10.62 -3.33
N ALA A 118 4.75 11.03 -4.07
CA ALA A 118 4.85 12.16 -4.98
C ALA A 118 5.13 13.47 -4.22
N SER A 119 4.48 13.67 -3.09
CA SER A 119 4.72 14.82 -2.21
C SER A 119 6.15 14.82 -1.68
N LEU A 120 6.67 13.67 -1.22
CA LEU A 120 8.06 13.50 -0.81
C LEU A 120 9.04 13.91 -1.91
N LEU A 121 8.83 13.44 -3.13
CA LEU A 121 9.72 13.73 -4.26
C LEU A 121 9.74 15.21 -4.65
N LEU A 122 8.69 15.96 -4.34
CA LEU A 122 8.59 17.39 -4.58
C LEU A 122 9.22 18.24 -3.46
N VAL A 123 8.97 17.88 -2.19
CA VAL A 123 9.39 18.73 -1.06
C VAL A 123 10.81 18.40 -0.57
N ALA A 124 11.29 17.18 -0.80
CA ALA A 124 12.62 16.74 -0.39
C ALA A 124 13.37 16.04 -1.54
N PRO A 125 13.63 16.74 -2.65
CA PRO A 125 14.27 16.15 -3.81
C PRO A 125 15.69 15.59 -3.52
N GLU A 126 16.32 16.06 -2.48
CA GLU A 126 17.64 15.60 -2.04
C GLU A 126 17.67 14.14 -1.55
N VAL A 127 16.54 13.60 -1.11
CA VAL A 127 16.51 12.20 -0.61
C VAL A 127 16.37 11.15 -1.71
N ARG A 128 16.17 11.55 -2.96
CA ARG A 128 15.90 10.62 -4.08
C ARG A 128 16.94 9.54 -4.26
N GLU A 129 18.20 9.87 -4.05
CA GLU A 129 19.32 8.91 -4.18
C GLU A 129 19.25 7.79 -3.13
N ASN A 130 18.60 8.05 -2.01
CA ASN A 130 18.37 7.08 -0.94
C ASN A 130 17.07 6.28 -1.12
N LEU A 131 16.25 6.61 -2.11
CA LEU A 131 14.94 6.01 -2.28
C LEU A 131 14.92 4.91 -3.33
N ARG A 132 14.06 3.92 -3.09
CA ARG A 132 13.48 3.01 -4.08
C ARG A 132 11.99 2.97 -3.86
N VAL A 133 11.23 2.97 -4.94
CA VAL A 133 9.77 2.91 -4.89
C VAL A 133 9.31 1.61 -5.54
N VAL A 134 8.49 0.86 -4.84
CA VAL A 134 7.73 -0.28 -5.36
C VAL A 134 6.27 0.13 -5.30
N TRP A 135 5.60 0.24 -6.43
CA TRP A 135 4.23 0.74 -6.47
C TRP A 135 3.28 -0.21 -7.19
N LEU A 136 2.23 -0.61 -6.48
CA LEU A 136 1.07 -1.31 -7.04
C LEU A 136 0.15 -0.28 -7.70
N GLY A 137 0.21 -0.17 -9.01
CA GLY A 137 -0.63 0.77 -9.74
C GLY A 137 -0.23 0.96 -11.18
N GLY A 138 -1.08 1.66 -11.92
CA GLY A 138 -0.86 2.01 -13.30
C GLY A 138 -0.96 0.83 -14.27
N PHE A 139 -0.43 1.05 -15.46
CA PHE A 139 -0.51 0.11 -16.58
C PHE A 139 0.86 -0.11 -17.23
N PRO A 140 1.15 -1.31 -17.74
CA PRO A 140 2.41 -1.57 -18.42
C PRO A 140 2.48 -0.93 -19.82
N ASP A 141 1.33 -0.68 -20.44
CA ASP A 141 1.22 -0.14 -21.81
C ASP A 141 -0.16 0.44 -22.12
N VAL A 142 -0.26 1.13 -23.26
CA VAL A 142 -1.49 1.79 -23.72
C VAL A 142 -2.62 0.80 -24.04
N ALA A 143 -2.30 -0.40 -24.54
CA ALA A 143 -3.31 -1.41 -24.87
C ALA A 143 -3.99 -1.92 -23.59
N THR A 144 -3.20 -2.20 -22.56
CA THR A 144 -3.69 -2.57 -21.22
C THR A 144 -4.52 -1.44 -20.61
N TYR A 145 -4.04 -0.19 -20.67
CA TYR A 145 -4.80 0.98 -20.24
C TYR A 145 -6.16 1.06 -20.95
N THR A 146 -6.19 0.94 -22.27
CA THR A 146 -7.44 1.05 -23.05
C THR A 146 -8.46 0.00 -22.63
N ARG A 147 -8.01 -1.21 -22.31
CA ARG A 147 -8.87 -2.33 -21.92
C ARG A 147 -9.33 -2.26 -20.45
N TRP A 148 -8.46 -1.83 -19.53
CA TRP A 148 -8.65 -2.00 -18.08
C TRP A 148 -8.66 -0.70 -17.28
N ARG A 149 -8.68 0.46 -17.93
CA ARG A 149 -8.53 1.78 -17.29
C ARG A 149 -9.47 2.04 -16.10
N LEU A 150 -10.65 1.43 -16.09
CA LEU A 150 -11.62 1.60 -15.01
C LEU A 150 -11.33 0.72 -13.79
N GLY A 151 -10.58 -0.34 -13.97
CA GLY A 151 -10.20 -1.25 -12.88
C GLY A 151 -8.91 -0.84 -12.16
N GLU A 152 -8.21 0.19 -12.64
CA GLU A 152 -7.04 0.71 -11.95
C GLU A 152 -7.51 1.80 -10.98
N LEU A 153 -7.28 1.59 -9.68
CA LEU A 153 -7.81 2.46 -8.62
C LEU A 153 -6.75 3.44 -8.10
N ASN A 154 -5.54 2.98 -7.85
CA ASN A 154 -4.50 3.75 -7.14
C ASN A 154 -4.05 4.99 -7.93
N GLY A 155 -3.71 4.85 -9.21
CA GLY A 155 -3.33 5.98 -10.04
C GLY A 155 -4.51 6.92 -10.34
N ARG A 156 -5.74 6.36 -10.45
CA ARG A 156 -6.94 7.17 -10.67
C ARG A 156 -7.32 8.01 -9.44
N ALA A 157 -7.02 7.53 -8.25
CA ALA A 157 -7.28 8.28 -7.03
C ALA A 157 -6.40 9.51 -6.89
N ASP A 158 -5.22 9.54 -7.57
CA ASP A 158 -4.40 10.75 -7.68
C ASP A 158 -3.59 10.78 -8.98
N ILE A 159 -4.20 11.29 -10.04
CA ILE A 159 -3.55 11.40 -11.36
C ILE A 159 -2.38 12.41 -11.33
N ALA A 160 -2.44 13.44 -10.49
CA ALA A 160 -1.37 14.43 -10.39
C ALA A 160 -0.12 13.79 -9.76
N ALA A 161 -0.29 13.06 -8.65
CA ALA A 161 0.78 12.31 -8.00
C ALA A 161 1.38 11.23 -8.92
N TRP A 162 0.54 10.48 -9.63
CA TRP A 162 1.00 9.49 -10.60
C TRP A 162 1.92 10.10 -11.65
N ARG A 163 1.56 11.24 -12.21
CA ARG A 163 2.41 11.97 -13.17
C ARG A 163 3.71 12.45 -12.54
N VAL A 164 3.67 12.98 -11.32
CA VAL A 164 4.88 13.38 -10.59
C VAL A 164 5.83 12.21 -10.44
N LEU A 165 5.36 11.04 -9.99
CA LEU A 165 6.19 9.85 -9.82
C LEU A 165 6.97 9.50 -11.11
N PHE A 166 6.30 9.53 -12.27
CA PHE A 166 6.92 9.16 -13.55
C PHE A 166 7.81 10.27 -14.14
N ASP A 167 7.62 11.52 -13.72
CA ASP A 167 8.46 12.65 -14.13
C ASP A 167 9.75 12.77 -13.28
N GLN A 168 9.87 12.02 -12.17
CA GLN A 168 11.00 12.13 -11.25
C GLN A 168 12.04 10.99 -11.45
N PRO A 169 13.34 11.30 -11.36
CA PRO A 169 14.41 10.31 -11.50
C PRO A 169 14.58 9.52 -10.18
N VAL A 170 13.64 8.65 -9.87
CA VAL A 170 13.70 7.75 -8.71
C VAL A 170 13.66 6.28 -9.20
N PRO A 171 14.44 5.36 -8.64
CA PRO A 171 14.31 3.94 -8.92
C PRO A 171 12.91 3.44 -8.62
N LEU A 172 12.16 3.06 -9.67
CA LEU A 172 10.77 2.64 -9.59
C LEU A 172 10.60 1.21 -10.10
N LEU A 173 10.00 0.34 -9.27
CA LEU A 173 9.43 -0.92 -9.69
C LEU A 173 7.91 -0.78 -9.72
N GLN A 174 7.34 -0.65 -10.89
CA GLN A 174 5.90 -0.61 -11.09
C GLN A 174 5.34 -2.04 -11.12
N LEU A 175 4.31 -2.31 -10.33
CA LEU A 175 3.55 -3.55 -10.31
C LEU A 175 2.11 -3.25 -10.76
N PRO A 176 1.78 -3.37 -12.05
CA PRO A 176 0.41 -3.14 -12.50
C PRO A 176 -0.51 -4.25 -11.98
N GLY A 177 -1.71 -3.87 -11.53
CA GLY A 177 -2.72 -4.82 -11.08
C GLY A 177 -3.03 -5.85 -12.17
N TRP A 178 -3.14 -5.41 -13.42
CA TRP A 178 -3.32 -6.28 -14.59
C TRP A 178 -2.24 -6.00 -15.66
N PRO A 179 -1.62 -7.03 -16.23
CA PRO A 179 -1.77 -8.48 -15.99
C PRO A 179 -0.87 -9.02 -14.86
N GLY A 180 -0.15 -8.15 -14.14
CA GLY A 180 0.88 -8.52 -13.20
C GLY A 180 0.33 -9.22 -11.96
N VAL A 181 -0.15 -8.43 -10.99
CA VAL A 181 -0.59 -8.92 -9.68
C VAL A 181 -1.82 -9.83 -9.79
N ALA A 182 -2.69 -9.60 -10.75
CA ALA A 182 -3.86 -10.45 -11.01
C ALA A 182 -3.55 -11.94 -11.29
N LYS A 183 -2.28 -12.30 -11.48
CA LYS A 183 -1.84 -13.70 -11.60
C LYS A 183 -1.45 -14.33 -10.26
N LEU A 184 -1.30 -13.54 -9.22
CA LEU A 184 -1.05 -14.03 -7.87
C LEU A 184 -2.41 -14.42 -7.26
N VAL A 185 -2.79 -15.66 -7.47
CA VAL A 185 -4.06 -16.22 -7.01
C VAL A 185 -3.83 -17.41 -6.11
N VAL A 186 -4.71 -17.61 -5.14
CA VAL A 186 -4.73 -18.75 -4.24
C VAL A 186 -6.12 -19.38 -4.26
N GLU A 187 -6.20 -20.67 -4.01
CA GLU A 187 -7.48 -21.35 -3.88
C GLU A 187 -8.13 -21.00 -2.54
N TYR A 188 -9.30 -20.40 -2.56
CA TYR A 188 -9.94 -19.78 -1.41
C TYR A 188 -10.10 -20.72 -0.21
N GLY A 189 -10.75 -21.88 -0.38
CA GLY A 189 -11.05 -22.79 0.72
C GLY A 189 -9.79 -23.30 1.46
N PRO A 190 -8.85 -23.94 0.75
CA PRO A 190 -7.59 -24.39 1.33
C PRO A 190 -6.79 -23.28 2.01
N TYR A 191 -6.75 -22.08 1.39
CA TYR A 191 -6.02 -20.95 1.96
C TYR A 191 -6.58 -20.47 3.30
N ILE A 192 -7.92 -20.40 3.42
CA ILE A 192 -8.58 -20.08 4.68
C ILE A 192 -8.28 -21.10 5.78
N GLU A 193 -8.27 -22.38 5.43
CA GLU A 193 -7.94 -23.43 6.38
C GLU A 193 -6.46 -23.35 6.83
N GLU A 194 -5.55 -23.07 5.93
CA GLU A 194 -4.14 -22.82 6.26
C GLU A 194 -3.98 -21.64 7.22
N LEU A 195 -4.64 -20.50 6.94
CA LEU A 195 -4.61 -19.35 7.83
C LEU A 195 -5.12 -19.69 9.25
N ARG A 196 -6.24 -20.41 9.35
CA ARG A 196 -6.80 -20.84 10.64
C ARG A 196 -5.88 -21.80 11.38
N ALA A 197 -5.22 -22.69 10.67
CA ALA A 197 -4.29 -23.66 11.24
C ALA A 197 -3.01 -23.03 11.82
N MET A 198 -2.65 -21.80 11.40
CA MET A 198 -1.49 -21.08 11.94
C MET A 198 -1.65 -20.74 13.43
N GLY A 199 -2.87 -20.68 13.97
CA GLY A 199 -3.13 -20.37 15.38
C GLY A 199 -2.67 -18.98 15.84
N ARG A 200 -2.51 -18.05 14.91
CA ARG A 200 -2.04 -16.68 15.16
C ARG A 200 -3.22 -15.71 15.07
N PRO A 201 -3.29 -14.67 15.96
CA PRO A 201 -4.38 -13.68 15.90
C PRO A 201 -4.53 -13.03 14.54
N ILE A 202 -3.44 -12.62 13.91
CA ILE A 202 -3.46 -12.03 12.57
C ILE A 202 -3.99 -13.00 11.51
N ALA A 203 -3.60 -14.27 11.54
CA ALA A 203 -4.05 -15.25 10.57
C ALA A 203 -5.55 -15.55 10.70
N ALA A 204 -6.06 -15.63 11.94
CA ALA A 204 -7.51 -15.76 12.20
C ALA A 204 -8.29 -14.54 11.69
N TYR A 205 -7.75 -13.34 11.87
CA TYR A 205 -8.34 -12.10 11.36
C TYR A 205 -8.38 -12.10 9.83
N LEU A 206 -7.27 -12.39 9.15
CA LEU A 206 -7.20 -12.44 7.70
C LEU A 206 -8.15 -13.51 7.11
N ALA A 207 -8.28 -14.67 7.76
CA ALA A 207 -9.25 -15.69 7.36
C ALA A 207 -10.70 -15.21 7.45
N ALA A 208 -11.04 -14.46 8.52
CA ALA A 208 -12.36 -13.86 8.67
C ALA A 208 -12.61 -12.77 7.61
N LEU A 209 -11.61 -11.94 7.35
CA LEU A 209 -11.64 -10.88 6.34
C LEU A 209 -11.91 -11.44 4.94
N CYS A 210 -11.23 -12.52 4.56
CA CYS A 210 -11.50 -13.21 3.30
C CYS A 210 -12.94 -13.69 3.20
N THR A 211 -13.50 -14.23 4.29
CA THR A 211 -14.90 -14.70 4.30
C THR A 211 -15.86 -13.56 4.03
N VAL A 212 -15.71 -12.45 4.74
CA VAL A 212 -16.55 -11.24 4.54
C VAL A 212 -16.39 -10.69 3.13
N TRP A 213 -15.16 -10.64 2.60
CA TRP A 213 -14.89 -10.18 1.25
C TRP A 213 -15.60 -11.03 0.20
N GLN A 214 -15.55 -12.34 0.31
CA GLN A 214 -16.26 -13.26 -0.61
C GLN A 214 -17.77 -13.07 -0.56
N GLU A 215 -18.35 -12.90 0.64
CA GLU A 215 -19.78 -12.64 0.80
C GLU A 215 -20.20 -11.32 0.13
N GLN A 216 -19.41 -10.26 0.31
CA GLN A 216 -19.65 -8.96 -0.33
C GLN A 216 -19.56 -9.04 -1.85
N ARG A 217 -18.57 -9.74 -2.39
CA ARG A 217 -18.43 -9.92 -3.83
C ARG A 217 -19.56 -10.77 -4.42
N ALA A 218 -19.96 -11.82 -3.74
CA ALA A 218 -21.11 -12.64 -4.15
C ALA A 218 -22.40 -11.82 -4.19
N ALA A 219 -22.62 -10.95 -3.21
CA ALA A 219 -23.78 -10.04 -3.17
C ALA A 219 -23.79 -9.05 -4.34
N LEU A 220 -22.61 -8.70 -4.89
CA LEU A 220 -22.45 -7.86 -6.08
C LEU A 220 -22.53 -8.64 -7.40
N GLY A 221 -22.76 -9.97 -7.34
CA GLY A 221 -22.87 -10.82 -8.51
C GLY A 221 -21.54 -11.31 -9.09
N TYR A 222 -20.44 -11.11 -8.38
CA TYR A 222 -19.16 -11.72 -8.75
C TYR A 222 -19.15 -13.19 -8.30
N GLY A 223 -18.77 -14.09 -9.20
CA GLY A 223 -18.61 -15.51 -8.86
C GLY A 223 -17.46 -15.77 -7.87
N PRO A 224 -17.36 -16.98 -7.29
CA PRO A 224 -16.23 -17.35 -6.44
C PRO A 224 -14.93 -17.21 -7.24
N GLN A 225 -13.94 -16.60 -6.62
CA GLN A 225 -12.59 -16.43 -7.16
C GLN A 225 -11.62 -17.33 -6.43
#